data_35d532debab5a0230f7080ce697779dd
#
_entry.id   35d532debab5a0230f7080ce697779dd
#
_cell.length_a   1.000
_cell.length_b   1.000
_cell.length_c   1.000
_cell.angle_alpha   90.00
_cell.angle_beta   90.00
_cell.angle_gamma   90.00
#
_symmetry.space_group_name_H-M   'P 1'
#
loop_
_entity.id
_entity.type
_entity.pdbx_description
1 polymer ?
#
loop_
_entity_poly.entity_id
_entity_poly.type
_entity_poly.pdbx_seq_one_letter_code
_entity_poly.pdbx_strand_id
1 'polypeptide(L)'
;MLKKIFDNIKKYIYNIKIDNKQEEQYMTISEQIKVLCVRCGVSEAELARRLGKSPQSFNSKMKRESFTIEDLDNIADALGVKFNREFILANGDKV
;
A
#
# COMPACT_ATOMS: atom_id res chain seq x y z
N MET A 1 1.65 -7.62 -19.36
CA MET A 1 1.82 -7.33 -19.70
C MET A 1 2.03 -7.32 -19.99
N LEU A 2 2.11 -7.26 -19.64
CA LEU A 2 2.45 -7.05 -19.79
C LEU A 2 2.64 -6.85 -19.38
N LYS A 3 2.53 -6.52 -18.86
CA LYS A 3 2.74 -6.11 -18.49
C LYS A 3 2.38 -6.52 -18.13
N LYS A 4 1.95 -6.90 -17.80
CA LYS A 4 1.64 -7.13 -17.61
C LYS A 4 1.53 -7.80 -17.97
N ILE A 5 1.77 -8.15 -18.10
CA ILE A 5 2.00 -8.42 -18.54
C ILE A 5 2.51 -8.50 -18.72
N PHE A 6 2.70 -8.18 -18.63
CA PHE A 6 3.39 -7.91 -18.77
C PHE A 6 3.48 -7.77 -18.19
N ASP A 7 2.98 -7.52 -17.63
CA ASP A 7 3.03 -7.23 -17.07
C ASP A 7 2.57 -7.84 -16.74
N ASN A 8 2.24 -8.55 -16.63
CA ASN A 8 2.03 -9.09 -16.55
C ASN A 8 2.23 -9.65 -17.01
N ILE A 9 2.64 -9.58 -17.25
CA ILE A 9 3.25 -9.90 -17.56
C ILE A 9 3.87 -9.80 -17.44
N LYS A 10 4.03 -9.27 -17.21
CA LYS A 10 4.71 -9.13 -16.77
C LYS A 10 4.75 -9.58 -15.98
N LYS A 11 4.32 -10.25 -15.56
CA LYS A 11 4.39 -10.76 -14.75
C LYS A 11 4.62 -11.87 -14.78
N TYR A 12 4.72 -12.46 -15.16
CA TYR A 12 5.12 -13.21 -15.49
C TYR A 12 5.90 -13.45 -16.09
N ILE A 13 6.36 -13.16 -16.32
CA ILE A 13 7.16 -13.03 -16.68
C ILE A 13 7.94 -12.83 -16.36
N TYR A 14 7.92 -12.83 -16.05
CA TYR A 14 8.58 -12.37 -15.68
C TYR A 14 8.88 -12.94 -14.93
N ASN A 15 8.72 -13.54 -14.57
CA ASN A 15 9.05 -13.81 -14.00
C ASN A 15 9.60 -14.45 -13.94
N ILE A 16 9.78 -14.81 -14.04
CA ILE A 16 10.42 -15.08 -13.99
C ILE A 16 11.32 -14.87 -13.90
N LYS A 17 11.75 -14.56 -13.90
CA LYS A 17 12.51 -14.05 -13.73
C LYS A 17 12.89 -13.45 -13.33
N ILE A 18 12.83 -13.22 -13.10
CA ILE A 18 13.01 -12.54 -12.59
C ILE A 18 13.12 -12.47 -12.02
N ASP A 19 13.15 -12.60 -11.75
CA ASP A 19 13.13 -12.39 -11.02
C ASP A 19 12.57 -12.27 -10.22
N ASN A 20 12.33 -12.56 -10.09
CA ASN A 20 11.75 -12.64 -8.89
C ASN A 20 11.63 -11.44 -8.09
N LYS A 21 12.21 -10.58 -8.19
CA LYS A 21 12.17 -9.44 -7.39
C LYS A 21 10.94 -8.61 -7.59
N GLN A 22 10.16 -8.87 -8.57
CA GLN A 22 8.87 -8.22 -8.69
C GLN A 22 7.97 -8.52 -7.54
N GLU A 23 8.10 -9.69 -6.97
CA GLU A 23 7.22 -10.05 -5.89
C GLU A 23 7.33 -9.11 -4.73
N GLU A 24 8.50 -8.50 -4.59
CA GLU A 24 8.69 -7.61 -3.49
C GLU A 24 7.85 -6.38 -3.58
N GLN A 25 7.27 -6.14 -4.73
CA GLN A 25 6.48 -4.96 -4.92
C GLN A 25 5.04 -5.14 -4.52
N TYR A 26 4.67 -6.36 -4.17
CA TYR A 26 3.29 -6.65 -3.85
C TYR A 26 3.12 -6.77 -2.36
N MET A 27 3.24 -5.64 -1.69
CA MET A 27 2.97 -5.58 -0.27
C MET A 27 1.48 -5.49 -0.03
N THR A 28 1.04 -6.06 1.09
CA THR A 28 -0.33 -5.83 1.50
C THR A 28 -0.46 -4.39 1.99
N ILE A 29 -1.68 -3.93 2.13
CA ILE A 29 -1.93 -2.58 2.64
C ILE A 29 -1.32 -2.42 4.03
N SER A 30 -1.50 -3.42 4.89
CA SER A 30 -0.93 -3.34 6.24
C SER A 30 0.58 -3.25 6.21
N GLU A 31 1.23 -3.99 5.30
CA GLU A 31 2.68 -3.91 5.16
C GLU A 31 3.09 -2.53 4.69
N GLN A 32 2.35 -1.96 3.75
CA GLN A 32 2.66 -0.61 3.27
C GLN A 32 2.55 0.40 4.40
N ILE A 33 1.53 0.27 5.24
CA ILE A 33 1.35 1.19 6.36
C ILE A 33 2.50 1.05 7.35
N LYS A 34 2.96 -0.19 7.61
CA LYS A 34 4.10 -0.38 8.50
C LYS A 34 5.35 0.29 7.96
N VAL A 35 5.63 0.11 6.69
CA VAL A 35 6.78 0.74 6.06
C VAL A 35 6.65 2.25 6.10
N LEU A 36 5.45 2.76 5.85
CA LEU A 36 5.20 4.19 5.88
C LEU A 36 5.49 4.75 7.26
N CYS A 37 5.01 4.09 8.31
CA CYS A 37 5.26 4.54 9.67
C CYS A 37 6.75 4.60 9.96
N VAL A 38 7.49 3.56 9.57
CA VAL A 38 8.94 3.54 9.78
C VAL A 38 9.59 4.71 9.06
N ARG A 39 9.22 4.96 7.83
CA ARG A 39 9.83 6.02 7.05
C ARG A 39 9.45 7.41 7.57
N CYS A 40 8.30 7.54 8.19
CA CYS A 40 7.88 8.80 8.78
C CYS A 40 8.33 8.95 10.23
N GLY A 41 8.98 7.94 10.79
CA GLY A 41 9.47 8.00 12.16
C GLY A 41 8.36 8.01 13.20
N VAL A 42 7.25 7.34 12.90
CA VAL A 42 6.07 7.34 13.77
C VAL A 42 5.73 5.89 14.09
N SER A 43 5.40 5.61 15.35
CA SER A 43 4.96 4.27 15.70
C SER A 43 3.51 4.08 15.25
N GLU A 44 3.11 2.81 15.13
CA GLU A 44 1.72 2.52 14.76
C GLU A 44 0.77 3.02 15.85
N ALA A 45 1.19 2.95 17.11
CA ALA A 45 0.36 3.48 18.19
C ALA A 45 0.17 4.98 18.08
N GLU A 46 1.23 5.69 17.69
CA GLU A 46 1.13 7.12 17.50
C GLU A 46 0.22 7.46 16.32
N LEU A 47 0.33 6.69 15.23
CA LEU A 47 -0.56 6.88 14.10
C LEU A 47 -2.01 6.67 14.53
N ALA A 48 -2.27 5.62 15.29
CA ALA A 48 -3.62 5.36 15.78
C ALA A 48 -4.14 6.57 16.55
N ARG A 49 -3.30 7.13 17.42
CA ARG A 49 -3.69 8.30 18.22
C ARG A 49 -4.04 9.47 17.32
N ARG A 50 -3.23 9.71 16.31
CA ARG A 50 -3.50 10.83 15.39
C ARG A 50 -4.80 10.64 14.63
N LEU A 51 -5.20 9.39 14.43
CA LEU A 51 -6.45 9.08 13.75
C LEU A 51 -7.63 9.05 14.71
N GLY A 52 -7.40 9.30 16.01
CA GLY A 52 -8.47 9.24 17.00
C GLY A 52 -8.90 7.82 17.32
N LYS A 53 -8.02 6.85 17.15
CA LYS A 53 -8.32 5.45 17.38
C LYS A 53 -7.46 4.90 18.50
N SER A 54 -7.97 3.86 19.18
CA SER A 54 -7.14 3.17 20.14
C SER A 54 -6.14 2.29 19.39
N PRO A 55 -4.97 2.03 20.00
CA PRO A 55 -4.00 1.14 19.34
C PRO A 55 -4.58 -0.25 19.08
N GLN A 56 -5.43 -0.75 19.97
CA GLN A 56 -6.03 -2.07 19.76
C GLN A 56 -6.95 -2.07 18.54
N SER A 57 -7.76 -1.03 18.42
CA SER A 57 -8.67 -0.92 17.30
C SER A 57 -7.90 -0.84 15.97
N PHE A 58 -6.86 -0.03 15.96
CA PHE A 58 -6.03 0.11 14.76
C PHE A 58 -5.33 -1.21 14.44
N ASN A 59 -4.79 -1.87 15.46
CA ASN A 59 -4.12 -3.15 15.26
C ASN A 59 -5.07 -4.20 14.69
N SER A 60 -6.31 -4.21 15.14
CA SER A 60 -7.30 -5.12 14.58
C SER A 60 -7.53 -4.86 13.10
N LYS A 61 -7.61 -3.58 12.72
CA LYS A 61 -7.75 -3.22 11.31
C LYS A 61 -6.55 -3.70 10.51
N MET A 62 -5.35 -3.54 11.07
CA MET A 62 -4.13 -4.00 10.41
C MET A 62 -4.16 -5.50 10.17
N LYS A 63 -4.61 -6.24 11.16
CA LYS A 63 -4.64 -7.70 11.03
C LYS A 63 -5.67 -8.15 10.00
N ARG A 64 -6.81 -7.48 9.95
CA ARG A 64 -7.86 -7.84 9.00
C ARG A 64 -7.65 -7.21 7.64
N GLU A 65 -6.75 -6.25 7.55
CA GLU A 65 -6.51 -5.48 6.32
C GLU A 65 -7.80 -4.82 5.83
N SER A 66 -8.59 -4.31 6.77
CA SER A 66 -9.91 -3.79 6.45
C SER A 66 -9.90 -2.27 6.37
N PHE A 67 -9.08 -1.73 5.47
CA PHE A 67 -8.97 -0.29 5.28
C PHE A 67 -9.81 0.16 4.09
N THR A 68 -10.58 1.22 4.29
CA THR A 68 -11.30 1.85 3.19
C THR A 68 -10.38 2.89 2.56
N ILE A 69 -10.79 3.40 1.40
CA ILE A 69 -10.04 4.48 0.77
C ILE A 69 -10.00 5.70 1.70
N GLU A 70 -11.12 5.96 2.38
CA GLU A 70 -11.15 7.08 3.32
C GLU A 70 -10.14 6.88 4.46
N ASP A 71 -10.01 5.64 4.95
CA ASP A 71 -9.01 5.33 5.97
C ASP A 71 -7.61 5.67 5.47
N LEU A 72 -7.32 5.31 4.22
CA LEU A 72 -5.99 5.53 3.67
C LEU A 72 -5.72 7.02 3.46
N ASP A 73 -6.73 7.77 3.03
CA ASP A 73 -6.59 9.21 2.92
C ASP A 73 -6.33 9.83 4.29
N ASN A 74 -7.02 9.37 5.32
CA ASN A 74 -6.82 9.89 6.67
C ASN A 74 -5.43 9.57 7.20
N ILE A 75 -4.92 8.39 6.88
CA ILE A 75 -3.55 8.01 7.26
C ILE A 75 -2.56 8.95 6.59
N ALA A 76 -2.75 9.21 5.30
CA ALA A 76 -1.87 10.11 4.58
C ALA A 76 -1.89 11.50 5.20
N ASP A 77 -3.08 12.01 5.52
CA ASP A 77 -3.20 13.33 6.15
C ASP A 77 -2.50 13.36 7.50
N ALA A 78 -2.67 12.31 8.29
CA ALA A 78 -2.10 12.26 9.63
C ALA A 78 -0.57 12.24 9.59
N LEU A 79 0.01 11.72 8.54
CA LEU A 79 1.46 11.62 8.40
C LEU A 79 2.04 12.68 7.47
N GLY A 80 1.20 13.53 6.91
CA GLY A 80 1.68 14.60 6.04
C GLY A 80 2.23 14.11 4.72
N VAL A 81 1.70 13.01 4.21
CA VAL A 81 2.13 12.45 2.94
C VAL A 81 0.94 12.39 2.00
N LYS A 82 1.20 12.06 0.76
CA LYS A 82 0.16 11.99 -0.25
C LYS A 82 -0.12 10.53 -0.57
N PHE A 83 -1.39 10.18 -0.63
CA PHE A 83 -1.81 8.85 -1.07
C PHE A 83 -2.36 8.98 -2.48
N ASN A 84 -1.67 8.37 -3.43
CA ASN A 84 -2.11 8.38 -4.82
C ASN A 84 -2.76 7.06 -5.15
N ARG A 85 -3.85 7.13 -5.90
CA ARG A 85 -4.49 5.92 -6.41
C ARG A 85 -4.97 6.22 -7.81
N GLU A 86 -4.83 5.22 -8.67
CA GLU A 86 -5.20 5.42 -10.05
C GLU A 86 -5.33 4.07 -10.74
N PHE A 87 -6.18 4.04 -11.75
CA PHE A 87 -6.20 2.92 -12.66
C PHE A 87 -5.35 3.29 -13.86
N ILE A 88 -4.59 2.34 -14.36
CA ILE A 88 -3.77 2.57 -15.54
C ILE A 88 -4.36 1.72 -16.66
N LEU A 89 -4.83 2.38 -17.70
CA LEU A 89 -5.47 1.71 -18.82
C LEU A 89 -4.41 1.06 -19.71
N ALA A 90 -4.87 0.20 -20.60
CA ALA A 90 -3.95 -0.54 -21.46
C ALA A 90 -3.09 0.38 -22.32
N ASN A 91 -3.63 1.54 -22.68
CA ASN A 91 -2.88 2.49 -23.50
C ASN A 91 -1.99 3.41 -22.68
N GLY A 92 -1.94 3.22 -21.37
CA GLY A 92 -1.09 4.03 -20.51
C GLY A 92 -1.78 5.21 -19.87
N ASP A 93 -3.01 5.49 -20.24
CA ASP A 93 -3.76 6.58 -19.62
C ASP A 93 -4.11 6.22 -18.19
N LYS A 94 -4.28 7.23 -17.37
CA LYS A 94 -4.58 7.05 -15.94
C LYS A 94 -5.92 7.67 -15.61
N VAL A 95 -6.61 6.97 -14.73
CA VAL A 95 -7.91 7.45 -14.24
C VAL A 95 -7.91 7.41 -12.73
#